data_529854766a100700f727ef7cabe63c59
#
_entry.id   529854766a100700f727ef7cabe63c59
#
_cell.length_a   1.000
_cell.length_b   1.000
_cell.length_c   1.000
_cell.angle_alpha   90.00
_cell.angle_beta   90.00
_cell.angle_gamma   90.00
#
_symmetry.space_group_name_H-M   'P 1'
#
loop_
_entity.id
_entity.type
_entity.pdbx_description
1 polymer ?
#
loop_
_entity_poly.entity_id
_entity_poly.type
_entity_poly.pdbx_seq_one_letter_code
_entity_poly.pdbx_strand_id
1 'polypeptide(L)'
;MANKWFNETFLPSIFEKVGAGNQKWLTARQTMICTDNMQKTTVRYDSDGYGTMCNHDNYSCKWNGRDVHLSYSKKNGCGCIEFGYNAEEIEAMRIANDAEKEKEKLHRVERIKANPERLAKRISTIKTKIEILKDNWQAAKDANDCDAEDDAWYASEIAKLENELVLYVV
;
A
#
# COMPACT_ATOMS: atom_id res chain seq x y z
N MET A 1 -7.05 12.48 -31.24
CA MET A 1 -7.18 13.71 -30.42
C MET A 1 -8.12 13.37 -29.25
N ALA A 2 -7.67 13.56 -28.00
CA ALA A 2 -8.55 13.37 -26.86
C ALA A 2 -9.76 14.32 -27.01
N ASN A 3 -10.97 13.80 -26.80
CA ASN A 3 -12.19 14.59 -26.92
C ASN A 3 -12.18 15.62 -25.77
N LYS A 4 -12.20 16.89 -26.12
CA LYS A 4 -12.16 18.03 -25.18
C LYS A 4 -13.27 17.91 -24.13
N TRP A 5 -14.48 17.58 -24.55
CA TRP A 5 -15.61 17.36 -23.65
C TRP A 5 -15.36 16.23 -22.64
N PHE A 6 -14.73 15.14 -23.07
CA PHE A 6 -14.40 14.03 -22.18
C PHE A 6 -13.47 14.46 -21.07
N ASN A 7 -12.39 15.17 -21.40
CA ASN A 7 -11.38 15.59 -20.42
C ASN A 7 -11.83 16.78 -19.56
N GLU A 8 -12.60 17.74 -20.12
CA GLU A 8 -12.94 19.00 -19.44
C GLU A 8 -14.30 18.96 -18.75
N THR A 9 -15.19 18.07 -19.14
CA THR A 9 -16.55 17.99 -18.61
C THR A 9 -16.90 16.66 -18.00
N PHE A 10 -16.68 15.57 -18.73
CA PHE A 10 -17.13 14.24 -18.30
C PHE A 10 -16.28 13.69 -17.14
N LEU A 11 -14.96 13.63 -17.28
CA LEU A 11 -14.09 13.12 -16.21
C LEU A 11 -14.21 13.94 -14.92
N PRO A 12 -14.20 15.30 -14.94
CA PRO A 12 -14.43 16.10 -13.73
C PRO A 12 -15.75 15.77 -13.05
N SER A 13 -16.85 15.69 -13.82
CA SER A 13 -18.18 15.42 -13.26
C SER A 13 -18.30 14.05 -12.60
N ILE A 14 -17.57 13.07 -13.10
CA ILE A 14 -17.52 11.73 -12.49
C ILE A 14 -16.61 11.75 -11.27
N PHE A 15 -15.46 12.41 -11.35
CA PHE A 15 -14.48 12.46 -10.28
C PHE A 15 -15.02 13.16 -9.02
N GLU A 16 -15.70 14.28 -9.17
CA GLU A 16 -16.36 14.98 -8.06
C GLU A 16 -17.33 14.08 -7.27
N LYS A 17 -18.00 13.15 -7.97
CA LYS A 17 -18.98 12.26 -7.36
C LYS A 17 -18.40 11.00 -6.73
N VAL A 18 -17.28 10.52 -7.25
CA VAL A 18 -16.72 9.22 -6.88
C VAL A 18 -15.53 9.35 -5.95
N GLY A 19 -14.65 10.32 -6.21
CA GLY A 19 -13.36 10.46 -5.52
C GLY A 19 -12.33 9.42 -5.98
N ALA A 20 -11.07 9.66 -5.61
CA ALA A 20 -9.97 8.75 -5.93
C ALA A 20 -10.11 7.40 -5.20
N GLY A 21 -9.72 6.31 -5.86
CA GLY A 21 -9.75 4.95 -5.32
C GLY A 21 -11.14 4.31 -5.27
N ASN A 22 -12.19 5.02 -5.63
CA ASN A 22 -13.53 4.49 -5.69
C ASN A 22 -13.92 4.10 -7.12
N GLN A 23 -14.82 3.12 -7.23
CA GLN A 23 -15.36 2.65 -8.49
C GLN A 23 -16.76 3.21 -8.73
N LYS A 24 -17.07 3.55 -9.97
CA LYS A 24 -18.40 3.93 -10.40
C LYS A 24 -18.84 3.14 -11.61
N TRP A 25 -20.03 2.54 -11.51
CA TRP A 25 -20.68 1.88 -12.64
C TRP A 25 -21.20 2.90 -13.64
N LEU A 26 -20.94 2.65 -14.92
CA LEU A 26 -21.34 3.49 -16.03
C LEU A 26 -22.44 2.80 -16.85
N THR A 27 -23.32 3.60 -17.43
CA THR A 27 -24.27 3.12 -18.43
C THR A 27 -23.56 2.74 -19.72
N ALA A 28 -24.21 1.95 -20.58
CA ALA A 28 -23.66 1.56 -21.88
C ALA A 28 -23.19 2.77 -22.70
N ARG A 29 -23.99 3.87 -22.73
CA ARG A 29 -23.63 5.09 -23.44
C ARG A 29 -22.38 5.78 -22.86
N GLN A 30 -22.30 5.89 -21.54
CA GLN A 30 -21.13 6.46 -20.86
C GLN A 30 -19.89 5.59 -21.10
N THR A 31 -20.03 4.28 -21.05
CA THR A 31 -18.94 3.34 -21.34
C THR A 31 -18.41 3.49 -22.76
N MET A 32 -19.29 3.63 -23.77
CA MET A 32 -18.87 3.89 -25.16
C MET A 32 -18.04 5.17 -25.26
N ILE A 33 -18.48 6.28 -24.63
CA ILE A 33 -17.72 7.51 -24.61
C ILE A 33 -16.34 7.33 -24.01
N CYS A 34 -16.24 6.56 -22.90
CA CYS A 34 -14.96 6.25 -22.28
C CYS A 34 -14.05 5.42 -23.18
N THR A 35 -14.58 4.37 -23.81
CA THR A 35 -13.80 3.48 -24.69
C THR A 35 -13.28 4.19 -25.95
N ASP A 36 -14.03 5.16 -26.46
CA ASP A 36 -13.61 5.98 -27.62
C ASP A 36 -12.44 6.93 -27.28
N ASN A 37 -12.26 7.25 -26.01
CA ASN A 37 -11.26 8.23 -25.54
C ASN A 37 -10.11 7.63 -24.74
N MET A 38 -10.20 6.35 -24.40
CA MET A 38 -9.18 5.64 -23.62
C MET A 38 -8.43 4.63 -24.48
N GLN A 39 -7.17 4.44 -24.18
CA GLN A 39 -6.37 3.40 -24.80
C GLN A 39 -6.73 2.03 -24.21
N LYS A 40 -7.04 1.06 -25.08
CA LYS A 40 -7.20 -0.33 -24.64
C LYS A 40 -5.87 -0.90 -24.18
N THR A 41 -5.82 -1.40 -22.95
CA THR A 41 -4.58 -1.89 -22.32
C THR A 41 -4.54 -3.41 -22.28
N THR A 42 -5.62 -4.05 -21.83
CA THR A 42 -5.66 -5.52 -21.67
C THR A 42 -7.08 -6.05 -21.90
N VAL A 43 -7.15 -7.36 -22.13
CA VAL A 43 -8.40 -8.12 -22.02
C VAL A 43 -8.30 -8.96 -20.76
N ARG A 44 -9.32 -8.89 -19.92
CA ARG A 44 -9.38 -9.63 -18.66
C ARG A 44 -10.61 -10.55 -18.67
N TYR A 45 -10.40 -11.77 -18.20
CA TYR A 45 -11.48 -12.70 -17.90
C TYR A 45 -11.70 -12.69 -16.39
N ASP A 46 -12.93 -12.48 -15.98
CA ASP A 46 -13.29 -12.42 -14.56
C ASP A 46 -14.56 -13.24 -14.32
N SER A 47 -14.72 -13.73 -13.09
CA SER A 47 -15.93 -14.41 -12.65
C SER A 47 -16.95 -13.39 -12.15
N ASP A 48 -18.21 -13.55 -12.52
CA ASP A 48 -19.33 -12.73 -12.03
C ASP A 48 -19.78 -13.09 -10.61
N GLY A 49 -19.03 -13.91 -9.89
CA GLY A 49 -19.41 -14.43 -8.57
C GLY A 49 -20.37 -15.62 -8.60
N TYR A 50 -20.94 -15.93 -9.75
CA TYR A 50 -21.80 -17.11 -10.00
C TYR A 50 -21.07 -18.22 -10.76
N GLY A 51 -19.77 -18.09 -10.94
CA GLY A 51 -18.96 -19.05 -11.68
C GLY A 51 -18.97 -18.86 -13.20
N THR A 52 -19.61 -17.79 -13.70
CA THR A 52 -19.62 -17.45 -15.12
C THR A 52 -18.39 -16.59 -15.44
N MET A 53 -17.57 -17.02 -16.38
CA MET A 53 -16.44 -16.22 -16.88
C MET A 53 -16.96 -15.10 -17.77
N CYS A 54 -16.74 -13.86 -17.35
CA CYS A 54 -17.04 -12.66 -18.13
C CYS A 54 -15.77 -12.13 -18.80
N ASN A 55 -15.89 -11.76 -20.08
CA ASN A 55 -14.79 -11.12 -20.80
C ASN A 55 -14.86 -9.61 -20.57
N HIS A 56 -13.81 -9.06 -19.96
CA HIS A 56 -13.66 -7.64 -19.70
C HIS A 56 -12.51 -7.08 -20.52
N ASP A 57 -12.78 -6.01 -21.25
CA ASP A 57 -11.75 -5.19 -21.86
C ASP A 57 -11.37 -4.08 -20.86
N ASN A 58 -10.08 -3.85 -20.67
CA ASN A 58 -9.57 -2.78 -19.83
C ASN A 58 -9.04 -1.65 -20.70
N TYR A 59 -9.37 -0.44 -20.31
CA TYR A 59 -8.93 0.80 -20.94
C TYR A 59 -8.33 1.72 -19.89
N SER A 60 -7.37 2.54 -20.28
CA SER A 60 -6.76 3.51 -19.38
C SER A 60 -6.46 4.84 -20.07
N CYS A 61 -6.40 5.89 -19.28
CA CYS A 61 -5.85 7.18 -19.67
C CYS A 61 -5.18 7.86 -18.47
N LYS A 62 -4.48 8.97 -18.75
CA LYS A 62 -3.99 9.88 -17.71
C LYS A 62 -4.92 11.11 -17.68
N TRP A 63 -5.29 11.53 -16.48
CA TRP A 63 -6.05 12.74 -16.26
C TRP A 63 -5.60 13.44 -14.96
N ASN A 64 -5.15 14.67 -15.07
CA ASN A 64 -4.65 15.48 -13.94
C ASN A 64 -3.63 14.71 -13.06
N GLY A 65 -2.67 14.03 -13.70
CA GLY A 65 -1.66 13.23 -13.00
C GLY A 65 -2.15 11.91 -12.41
N ARG A 66 -3.42 11.57 -12.61
CA ARG A 66 -4.03 10.32 -12.13
C ARG A 66 -4.12 9.29 -13.23
N ASP A 67 -4.00 8.03 -12.86
CA ASP A 67 -4.41 6.93 -13.73
C ASP A 67 -5.93 6.76 -13.66
N VAL A 68 -6.57 6.69 -14.81
CA VAL A 68 -8.00 6.42 -14.94
C VAL A 68 -8.17 5.09 -15.65
N HIS A 69 -8.86 4.16 -15.02
CA HIS A 69 -9.08 2.81 -15.53
C HIS A 69 -10.58 2.56 -15.76
N LEU A 70 -10.87 1.93 -16.86
CA LEU A 70 -12.21 1.44 -17.20
C LEU A 70 -12.15 -0.07 -17.43
N SER A 71 -12.97 -0.82 -16.73
CA SER A 71 -13.24 -2.23 -17.03
C SER A 71 -14.59 -2.33 -17.73
N TYR A 72 -14.62 -2.86 -18.96
CA TYR A 72 -15.82 -2.92 -19.78
C TYR A 72 -16.21 -4.38 -20.08
N SER A 73 -17.47 -4.72 -19.82
CA SER A 73 -18.06 -6.00 -20.20
C SER A 73 -18.85 -5.86 -21.49
N LYS A 74 -18.38 -6.49 -22.57
CA LYS A 74 -19.10 -6.53 -23.85
C LYS A 74 -20.47 -7.20 -23.74
N LYS A 75 -20.60 -8.21 -22.88
CA LYS A 75 -21.83 -8.95 -22.67
C LYS A 75 -22.95 -8.08 -22.12
N ASN A 76 -22.60 -7.21 -21.16
CA ASN A 76 -23.58 -6.40 -20.44
C ASN A 76 -23.68 -4.96 -20.95
N GLY A 77 -22.80 -4.54 -21.86
CA GLY A 77 -22.78 -3.19 -22.42
C GLY A 77 -22.49 -2.09 -21.40
N CYS A 78 -21.95 -2.44 -20.24
CA CYS A 78 -21.64 -1.49 -19.15
C CYS A 78 -20.22 -1.68 -18.67
N GLY A 79 -19.70 -0.68 -17.95
CA GLY A 79 -18.37 -0.70 -17.39
C GLY A 79 -18.29 -0.06 -16.02
N CYS A 80 -17.15 -0.25 -15.39
CA CYS A 80 -16.78 0.37 -14.13
C CYS A 80 -15.56 1.24 -14.35
N ILE A 81 -15.64 2.50 -13.96
CA ILE A 81 -14.52 3.46 -14.02
C ILE A 81 -13.96 3.67 -12.61
N GLU A 82 -12.64 3.70 -12.52
CA GLU A 82 -11.90 3.93 -11.29
C GLU A 82 -10.83 5.02 -11.51
N PHE A 83 -10.68 5.90 -10.53
CA PHE A 83 -9.69 6.96 -10.53
C PHE A 83 -8.57 6.62 -9.54
N GLY A 84 -7.35 6.52 -10.03
CA GLY A 84 -6.16 6.37 -9.20
C GLY A 84 -5.84 7.62 -8.40
N TYR A 85 -5.00 7.47 -7.40
CA TYR A 85 -4.46 8.58 -6.62
C TYR A 85 -3.34 9.28 -7.40
N ASN A 86 -3.21 10.59 -7.24
CA ASN A 86 -2.04 11.31 -7.71
C ASN A 86 -0.88 11.20 -6.70
N ALA A 87 0.30 11.68 -7.08
CA ALA A 87 1.51 11.55 -6.26
C ALA A 87 1.37 12.26 -4.89
N GLU A 88 0.70 13.40 -4.83
CA GLU A 88 0.50 14.16 -3.59
C GLU A 88 -0.43 13.42 -2.62
N GLU A 89 -1.50 12.82 -3.13
CA GLU A 89 -2.43 12.02 -2.33
C GLU A 89 -1.78 10.73 -1.82
N ILE A 90 -0.98 10.06 -2.65
CA ILE A 90 -0.22 8.87 -2.25
C ILE A 90 0.73 9.23 -1.10
N GLU A 91 1.44 10.34 -1.22
CA GLU A 91 2.37 10.78 -0.17
C GLU A 91 1.62 11.19 1.10
N ALA A 92 0.51 11.91 1.00
CA ALA A 92 -0.33 12.24 2.15
C ALA A 92 -0.87 10.99 2.86
N MET A 93 -1.31 9.97 2.10
CA MET A 93 -1.74 8.68 2.66
C MET A 93 -0.59 7.95 3.34
N ARG A 94 0.62 7.97 2.77
CA ARG A 94 1.81 7.38 3.37
C ARG A 94 2.12 8.02 4.71
N ILE A 95 2.16 9.35 4.77
CA ILE A 95 2.40 10.11 6.00
C ILE A 95 1.33 9.79 7.07
N ALA A 96 0.05 9.77 6.68
CA ALA A 96 -1.04 9.44 7.59
C ALA A 96 -0.93 8.02 8.15
N ASN A 97 -0.63 7.03 7.30
CA ASN A 97 -0.43 5.64 7.71
C ASN A 97 0.78 5.48 8.65
N ASP A 98 1.88 6.19 8.38
CA ASP A 98 3.07 6.12 9.22
C ASP A 98 2.81 6.76 10.59
N ALA A 99 2.06 7.86 10.65
CA ALA A 99 1.63 8.48 11.91
C ALA A 99 0.69 7.56 12.71
N GLU A 100 -0.23 6.86 12.06
CA GLU A 100 -1.12 5.91 12.74
C GLU A 100 -0.36 4.70 13.30
N LYS A 101 0.58 4.13 12.52
CA LYS A 101 1.45 3.05 13.00
C LYS A 101 2.28 3.45 14.22
N GLU A 102 2.81 4.67 14.23
CA GLU A 102 3.58 5.15 15.37
C GLU A 102 2.68 5.34 16.60
N LYS A 103 1.46 5.86 16.42
CA LYS A 103 0.45 5.96 17.49
C LYS A 103 0.08 4.59 18.05
N GLU A 104 -0.16 3.59 17.19
CA GLU A 104 -0.44 2.22 17.63
C GLU A 104 0.74 1.60 18.39
N LYS A 105 1.97 1.85 17.93
CA LYS A 105 3.19 1.41 18.60
C LYS A 105 3.30 2.01 20.00
N LEU A 106 3.10 3.31 20.15
CA LEU A 106 3.11 3.97 21.46
C LEU A 106 2.03 3.41 22.39
N HIS A 107 0.80 3.26 21.90
CA HIS A 107 -0.29 2.67 22.69
C HIS A 107 0.03 1.22 23.12
N ARG A 108 0.70 0.45 22.26
CA ARG A 108 1.16 -0.90 22.62
C ARG A 108 2.21 -0.86 23.73
N VAL A 109 3.16 0.08 23.66
CA VAL A 109 4.18 0.28 24.70
C VAL A 109 3.52 0.63 26.03
N GLU A 110 2.59 1.58 26.06
CA GLU A 110 1.85 1.97 27.26
C GLU A 110 1.10 0.78 27.88
N ARG A 111 0.43 -0.02 27.07
CA ARG A 111 -0.26 -1.24 27.55
C ARG A 111 0.70 -2.25 28.17
N ILE A 112 1.92 -2.36 27.66
CA ILE A 112 2.95 -3.25 28.23
C ILE A 112 3.48 -2.64 29.53
N LYS A 113 3.78 -1.34 29.58
CA LYS A 113 4.26 -0.63 30.78
C LYS A 113 3.24 -0.69 31.92
N ALA A 114 1.96 -0.66 31.61
CA ALA A 114 0.90 -0.76 32.61
C ALA A 114 0.83 -2.13 33.34
N ASN A 115 1.52 -3.17 32.84
CA ASN A 115 1.56 -4.49 33.43
C ASN A 115 3.01 -4.87 33.78
N PRO A 116 3.40 -4.87 35.07
CA PRO A 116 4.81 -5.09 35.49
C PRO A 116 5.37 -6.44 35.03
N GLU A 117 4.58 -7.50 35.03
CA GLU A 117 5.02 -8.82 34.62
C GLU A 117 5.31 -8.86 33.10
N ARG A 118 4.39 -8.28 32.30
CA ARG A 118 4.57 -8.17 30.85
C ARG A 118 5.78 -7.27 30.51
N LEU A 119 5.95 -6.20 31.26
CA LEU A 119 7.09 -5.29 31.09
C LEU A 119 8.41 -6.02 31.35
N ALA A 120 8.53 -6.71 32.49
CA ALA A 120 9.73 -7.47 32.84
C ALA A 120 10.04 -8.54 31.77
N LYS A 121 9.02 -9.28 31.33
CA LYS A 121 9.16 -10.28 30.26
C LYS A 121 9.60 -9.65 28.95
N ARG A 122 9.04 -8.48 28.55
CA ARG A 122 9.43 -7.79 27.30
C ARG A 122 10.87 -7.33 27.35
N ILE A 123 11.29 -6.69 28.44
CA ILE A 123 12.67 -6.24 28.67
C ILE A 123 13.64 -7.43 28.60
N SER A 124 13.35 -8.50 29.33
CA SER A 124 14.17 -9.73 29.30
C SER A 124 14.30 -10.27 27.87
N THR A 125 13.16 -10.39 27.14
CA THR A 125 13.17 -10.91 25.77
C THR A 125 14.03 -10.06 24.83
N ILE A 126 13.97 -8.73 24.93
CA ILE A 126 14.78 -7.84 24.10
C ILE A 126 16.25 -7.97 24.42
N LYS A 127 16.62 -7.99 25.73
CA LYS A 127 18.00 -8.18 26.17
C LYS A 127 18.60 -9.49 25.66
N THR A 128 17.87 -10.60 25.83
CA THR A 128 18.32 -11.91 25.32
C THR A 128 18.52 -11.91 23.80
N LYS A 129 17.64 -11.23 23.03
CA LYS A 129 17.83 -11.11 21.59
C LYS A 129 19.09 -10.32 21.22
N ILE A 130 19.38 -9.24 21.95
CA ILE A 130 20.60 -8.45 21.74
C ILE A 130 21.84 -9.30 22.03
N GLU A 131 21.84 -10.05 23.13
CA GLU A 131 22.93 -10.97 23.47
C GLU A 131 23.16 -12.01 22.38
N ILE A 132 22.10 -12.71 21.96
CA ILE A 132 22.19 -13.71 20.88
C ILE A 132 22.74 -13.08 19.58
N LEU A 133 22.30 -11.88 19.20
CA LEU A 133 22.83 -11.21 18.01
C LEU A 133 24.31 -10.85 18.15
N LYS A 134 24.73 -10.38 19.33
CA LYS A 134 26.14 -10.06 19.61
C LYS A 134 27.01 -11.29 19.57
N ASP A 135 26.54 -12.42 20.15
CA ASP A 135 27.25 -13.69 20.15
C ASP A 135 27.38 -14.26 18.74
N ASN A 136 26.29 -14.25 17.95
CA ASN A 136 26.32 -14.69 16.57
C ASN A 136 27.23 -13.83 15.70
N TRP A 137 27.22 -12.52 15.90
CA TRP A 137 28.10 -11.60 15.19
C TRP A 137 29.56 -11.87 15.51
N GLN A 138 29.89 -12.06 16.79
CA GLN A 138 31.25 -12.38 17.20
C GLN A 138 31.70 -13.74 16.63
N ALA A 139 30.83 -14.75 16.68
CA ALA A 139 31.13 -16.07 16.11
C ALA A 139 31.39 -16.04 14.59
N ALA A 140 30.62 -15.22 13.85
CA ALA A 140 30.82 -15.01 12.43
C ALA A 140 32.16 -14.32 12.13
N LYS A 141 32.54 -13.34 12.95
CA LYS A 141 33.86 -12.69 12.84
C LYS A 141 35.03 -13.64 13.14
N ASP A 142 34.89 -14.43 14.18
CA ASP A 142 35.93 -15.40 14.57
C ASP A 142 36.13 -16.50 13.53
N ALA A 143 35.05 -16.82 12.79
CA ALA A 143 35.08 -17.77 11.67
C ALA A 143 35.61 -17.15 10.35
N ASN A 144 35.87 -15.86 10.29
CA ASN A 144 36.14 -15.10 9.04
C ASN A 144 35.01 -15.21 7.98
N ASP A 145 33.78 -15.39 8.44
CA ASP A 145 32.57 -15.55 7.62
C ASP A 145 31.63 -14.33 7.75
N CYS A 146 32.21 -13.14 7.97
CA CYS A 146 31.47 -11.90 8.16
C CYS A 146 32.07 -10.84 7.24
N ASP A 147 31.31 -10.41 6.24
CA ASP A 147 31.70 -9.32 5.36
C ASP A 147 31.21 -7.95 5.87
N ALA A 148 31.46 -6.88 5.09
CA ALA A 148 31.05 -5.52 5.47
C ALA A 148 29.52 -5.32 5.47
N GLU A 149 28.77 -6.10 4.67
CA GLU A 149 27.30 -6.04 4.64
C GLU A 149 26.74 -6.74 5.87
N ASP A 150 27.30 -7.87 6.27
CA ASP A 150 26.94 -8.59 7.48
C ASP A 150 27.22 -7.76 8.73
N ASP A 151 28.40 -7.11 8.81
CA ASP A 151 28.76 -6.18 9.89
C ASP A 151 27.73 -5.06 10.04
N ALA A 152 27.34 -4.44 8.92
CA ALA A 152 26.35 -3.36 8.89
C ALA A 152 24.96 -3.88 9.30
N TRP A 153 24.58 -5.07 8.87
CA TRP A 153 23.32 -5.70 9.23
C TRP A 153 23.22 -5.98 10.73
N TYR A 154 24.22 -6.67 11.32
CA TYR A 154 24.23 -6.95 12.75
C TYR A 154 24.18 -5.67 13.58
N ALA A 155 24.99 -4.67 13.23
CA ALA A 155 25.02 -3.38 13.91
C ALA A 155 23.63 -2.69 13.85
N SER A 156 22.98 -2.71 12.69
CA SER A 156 21.63 -2.14 12.49
C SER A 156 20.57 -2.86 13.33
N GLU A 157 20.56 -4.18 13.36
CA GLU A 157 19.57 -4.95 14.11
C GLU A 157 19.74 -4.80 15.62
N ILE A 158 21.00 -4.77 16.12
CA ILE A 158 21.29 -4.50 17.52
C ILE A 158 20.80 -3.10 17.89
N ALA A 159 21.13 -2.08 17.10
CA ALA A 159 20.68 -0.70 17.35
C ALA A 159 19.16 -0.56 17.37
N LYS A 160 18.43 -1.27 16.50
CA LYS A 160 16.95 -1.29 16.51
C LYS A 160 16.41 -1.85 17.82
N LEU A 161 16.99 -2.95 18.33
CA LEU A 161 16.57 -3.56 19.59
C LEU A 161 16.95 -2.70 20.81
N GLU A 162 18.11 -2.06 20.78
CA GLU A 162 18.53 -1.12 21.84
C GLU A 162 17.61 0.09 21.89
N ASN A 163 17.24 0.66 20.74
CA ASN A 163 16.25 1.73 20.66
C ASN A 163 14.86 1.27 21.12
N GLU A 164 14.46 0.03 20.80
CA GLU A 164 13.22 -0.53 21.33
C GLU A 164 13.29 -0.67 22.86
N LEU A 165 14.40 -1.13 23.40
CA LEU A 165 14.58 -1.29 24.85
C LEU A 165 14.41 0.02 25.61
N VAL A 166 14.91 1.14 25.05
CA VAL A 166 14.75 2.47 25.64
C VAL A 166 13.28 2.83 25.86
N LEU A 167 12.38 2.42 24.96
CA LEU A 167 10.95 2.69 25.10
C LEU A 167 10.32 2.06 26.35
N TYR A 168 10.93 1.00 26.91
CA TYR A 168 10.40 0.27 28.06
C TYR A 168 11.14 0.58 29.36
N VAL A 169 12.32 1.17 29.31
CA VAL A 169 13.17 1.43 30.50
C VAL A 169 13.01 2.85 31.02
N VAL A 170 12.64 3.79 30.16
CA VAL A 170 12.32 5.19 30.50
C VAL A 170 10.81 5.30 30.78
#